data_4fa9ea93ef840daadd4a0d354108e877
#
_entry.id   4fa9ea93ef840daadd4a0d354108e877
#
_cell.length_a   1.000
_cell.length_b   1.000
_cell.length_c   1.000
_cell.angle_alpha   90.00
_cell.angle_beta   90.00
_cell.angle_gamma   90.00
#
_symmetry.space_group_name_H-M   'P 1'
#
loop_
_entity.id
_entity.type
_entity.pdbx_description
1 polymer ?
#
loop_
_entity_poly.entity_id
_entity_poly.type
_entity_poly.pdbx_seq_one_letter_code
_entity_poly.pdbx_strand_id
1 'polypeptide(L)'
;MAKFDMAELALKSVCPNNAMKYDDKEMPSIMVFIPKFRLCDVLSTADTSVHPAFRVNGVEIDGFWVGKYQTSHYNGRAYSLPGENPANTAGLDTFVSYNRAKGGKFHEITCAEWAAIALWCHKAGKGCFCYDANMVCRIFSKAFL
;
A
#
# COMPACT_ATOMS: atom_id res chain seq x y z
N MET A 1 4.89 4.75 -27.84
CA MET A 1 6.19 4.31 -27.27
C MET A 1 6.05 4.21 -25.77
N ALA A 2 6.29 3.04 -25.19
CA ALA A 2 6.30 2.92 -23.73
C ALA A 2 7.43 3.79 -23.18
N LYS A 3 7.11 4.73 -22.31
CA LYS A 3 8.09 5.56 -21.63
C LYS A 3 8.91 4.62 -20.74
N PHE A 4 10.18 4.43 -21.06
CA PHE A 4 11.07 3.61 -20.26
C PHE A 4 11.38 4.37 -18.97
N ASP A 5 10.80 3.92 -17.88
CA ASP A 5 10.98 4.53 -16.57
C ASP A 5 12.13 3.82 -15.82
N MET A 6 13.30 4.44 -15.85
CA MET A 6 14.50 3.95 -15.14
C MET A 6 14.28 3.87 -13.64
N ALA A 7 13.48 4.78 -13.08
CA ALA A 7 13.20 4.78 -11.64
C ALA A 7 12.35 3.58 -11.25
N GLU A 8 11.34 3.24 -12.05
CA GLU A 8 10.53 2.03 -11.82
C GLU A 8 11.35 0.76 -11.98
N LEU A 9 12.25 0.70 -12.97
CA LEU A 9 13.15 -0.44 -13.15
C LEU A 9 14.07 -0.62 -11.92
N ALA A 10 14.65 0.47 -11.43
CA ALA A 10 15.47 0.45 -10.22
C ALA A 10 14.68 -0.02 -8.98
N LEU A 11 13.45 0.46 -8.81
CA LEU A 11 12.58 0.03 -7.72
C LEU A 11 12.26 -1.47 -7.79
N LYS A 12 11.97 -2.00 -8.97
CA LYS A 12 11.68 -3.42 -9.19
C LYS A 12 12.90 -4.30 -9.00
N SER A 13 14.10 -3.80 -9.30
CA SER A 13 15.35 -4.54 -9.06
C SER A 13 15.64 -4.76 -7.58
N VAL A 14 15.20 -3.85 -6.70
CA VAL A 14 15.30 -3.99 -5.25
C VAL A 14 14.24 -4.97 -4.72
N CYS A 15 13.01 -4.86 -5.19
CA CYS A 15 11.93 -5.76 -4.83
C CYS A 15 10.88 -5.78 -5.97
N PRO A 16 10.55 -6.95 -6.54
CA PRO A 16 9.61 -7.05 -7.66
C PRO A 16 8.21 -6.51 -7.35
N ASN A 17 7.83 -6.50 -6.08
CA ASN A 17 6.53 -5.99 -5.64
C ASN A 17 6.47 -4.45 -5.54
N ASN A 18 7.58 -3.76 -5.71
CA ASN A 18 7.61 -2.31 -5.76
C ASN A 18 7.14 -1.79 -7.11
N ALA A 19 6.37 -0.70 -7.09
CA ALA A 19 6.03 0.05 -8.30
C ALA A 19 5.88 1.54 -8.00
N MET A 20 6.03 2.34 -9.03
CA MET A 20 5.68 3.74 -9.01
C MET A 20 4.26 3.91 -9.54
N LYS A 21 3.38 4.50 -8.76
CA LYS A 21 1.99 4.80 -9.15
C LYS A 21 1.80 6.30 -9.21
N TYR A 22 1.15 6.75 -10.26
CA TYR A 22 0.92 8.17 -10.52
C TYR A 22 -0.54 8.54 -10.23
N ASP A 23 -0.75 9.72 -9.70
CA ASP A 23 -2.09 10.29 -9.54
C ASP A 23 -2.56 10.98 -10.85
N ASP A 24 -3.71 11.65 -10.81
CA ASP A 24 -4.30 12.38 -11.94
C ASP A 24 -3.52 13.64 -12.35
N LYS A 25 -2.50 14.02 -11.57
CA LYS A 25 -1.56 15.11 -11.85
C LYS A 25 -0.15 14.61 -12.18
N GLU A 26 -0.03 13.33 -12.51
CA GLU A 26 1.25 12.68 -12.83
C GLU A 26 2.28 12.74 -11.69
N MET A 27 1.82 12.93 -10.43
CA MET A 27 2.71 12.90 -9.26
C MET A 27 2.89 11.47 -8.75
N PRO A 28 4.14 11.03 -8.49
CA PRO A 28 4.43 9.66 -8.13
C PRO A 28 4.15 9.36 -6.66
N SER A 29 3.82 8.10 -6.40
CA SER A 29 3.92 7.46 -5.08
C SER A 29 4.58 6.10 -5.24
N ILE A 30 5.52 5.78 -4.36
CA ILE A 30 6.13 4.45 -4.32
C ILE A 30 5.22 3.52 -3.53
N MET A 31 4.78 2.45 -4.19
CA MET A 31 3.79 1.51 -3.67
C MET A 31 4.35 0.09 -3.67
N VAL A 32 3.82 -0.74 -2.79
CA VAL A 32 4.10 -2.17 -2.72
C VAL A 32 2.83 -2.94 -3.02
N PHE A 33 2.93 -3.96 -3.85
CA PHE A 33 1.81 -4.86 -4.15
C PHE A 33 1.68 -5.95 -3.08
N ILE A 34 0.51 -6.06 -2.50
CA ILE A 34 0.13 -7.14 -1.59
C ILE A 34 -0.73 -8.12 -2.38
N PRO A 35 -0.20 -9.29 -2.74
CA PRO A 35 -0.94 -10.27 -3.52
C PRO A 35 -2.02 -10.95 -2.67
N LYS A 36 -3.09 -11.37 -3.34
CA LYS A 36 -4.17 -12.16 -2.75
C LYS A 36 -3.65 -13.44 -2.12
N PHE A 37 -4.18 -13.80 -0.96
CA PHE A 37 -3.94 -15.05 -0.28
C PHE A 37 -5.21 -15.60 0.39
N ARG A 38 -5.22 -16.88 0.69
CA ARG A 38 -6.24 -17.56 1.49
C ARG A 38 -5.82 -17.58 2.96
N LEU A 39 -6.78 -17.70 3.86
CA LEU A 39 -6.48 -17.74 5.30
C LEU A 39 -5.59 -18.93 5.66
N CYS A 40 -5.80 -20.09 5.07
CA CYS A 40 -4.94 -21.26 5.28
C CYS A 40 -3.50 -21.09 4.79
N ASP A 41 -3.24 -20.14 3.91
CA ASP A 41 -1.88 -19.85 3.41
C ASP A 41 -1.01 -19.12 4.42
N VAL A 42 -1.63 -18.43 5.38
CA VAL A 42 -0.96 -17.50 6.33
C VAL A 42 -1.21 -17.84 7.79
N LEU A 43 -2.26 -18.61 8.07
CA LEU A 43 -2.64 -19.06 9.40
C LEU A 43 -2.71 -20.59 9.44
N SER A 44 -2.48 -21.18 10.62
CA SER A 44 -2.68 -22.61 10.87
C SER A 44 -4.17 -22.92 11.03
N THR A 45 -4.93 -22.80 9.94
CA THR A 45 -6.37 -23.05 9.90
C THR A 45 -6.74 -23.85 8.67
N ALA A 46 -7.86 -24.58 8.73
CA ALA A 46 -8.44 -25.27 7.59
C ALA A 46 -9.30 -24.36 6.70
N ASP A 47 -9.47 -23.09 7.07
CA ASP A 47 -10.25 -22.12 6.31
C ASP A 47 -9.54 -21.73 5.01
N THR A 48 -10.09 -22.16 3.88
CA THR A 48 -9.57 -21.88 2.53
C THR A 48 -10.14 -20.60 1.92
N SER A 49 -10.93 -19.83 2.66
CA SER A 49 -11.50 -18.58 2.16
C SER A 49 -10.43 -17.53 1.89
N VAL A 50 -10.70 -16.68 0.92
CA VAL A 50 -9.86 -15.53 0.61
C VAL A 50 -10.02 -14.48 1.69
N HIS A 51 -8.91 -13.88 2.13
CA HIS A 51 -8.95 -12.83 3.15
C HIS A 51 -9.85 -11.66 2.71
N PRO A 52 -10.69 -11.11 3.62
CA PRO A 52 -11.69 -10.08 3.28
C PRO A 52 -11.15 -8.85 2.55
N ALA A 53 -9.90 -8.46 2.79
CA ALA A 53 -9.25 -7.35 2.11
C ALA A 53 -9.20 -7.50 0.58
N PHE A 54 -9.31 -8.70 0.06
CA PHE A 54 -9.29 -8.99 -1.38
C PHE A 54 -10.69 -9.15 -1.97
N ARG A 55 -11.70 -8.64 -1.28
CA ARG A 55 -13.09 -8.54 -1.78
C ARG A 55 -13.56 -7.11 -1.71
N VAL A 56 -13.84 -6.53 -2.88
CA VAL A 56 -14.35 -5.16 -3.02
C VAL A 56 -15.73 -5.23 -3.64
N ASN A 57 -16.74 -4.76 -2.91
CA ASN A 57 -18.15 -4.80 -3.36
C ASN A 57 -18.59 -6.21 -3.81
N GLY A 58 -18.12 -7.25 -3.10
CA GLY A 58 -18.45 -8.65 -3.44
C GLY A 58 -17.61 -9.27 -4.56
N VAL A 59 -16.75 -8.49 -5.22
CA VAL A 59 -15.86 -8.96 -6.28
C VAL A 59 -14.47 -9.23 -5.71
N GLU A 60 -13.91 -10.39 -6.06
CA GLU A 60 -12.57 -10.77 -5.67
C GLU A 60 -11.53 -10.08 -6.55
N ILE A 61 -10.48 -9.53 -5.93
CA ILE A 61 -9.36 -8.85 -6.60
C ILE A 61 -8.07 -9.64 -6.39
N ASP A 62 -7.10 -9.48 -7.30
CA ASP A 62 -5.82 -10.21 -7.24
C ASP A 62 -4.83 -9.67 -6.21
N GLY A 63 -5.10 -8.53 -5.65
CA GLY A 63 -4.30 -7.87 -4.64
C GLY A 63 -4.53 -6.37 -4.61
N PHE A 64 -3.83 -5.67 -3.74
CA PHE A 64 -3.92 -4.22 -3.65
C PHE A 64 -2.53 -3.58 -3.47
N TRP A 65 -2.46 -2.30 -3.75
CA TRP A 65 -1.25 -1.51 -3.60
C TRP A 65 -1.30 -0.71 -2.31
N VAL A 66 -0.19 -0.68 -1.57
CA VAL A 66 -0.05 0.11 -0.36
C VAL A 66 1.18 0.99 -0.45
N GLY A 67 1.15 2.18 0.14
CA GLY A 67 2.29 3.09 0.19
C GLY A 67 3.48 2.45 0.91
N LYS A 68 4.66 2.49 0.29
CA LYS A 68 5.90 1.97 0.87
C LYS A 68 6.40 2.81 2.03
N TYR A 69 6.18 4.10 1.98
CA TYR A 69 6.60 5.07 2.99
C TYR A 69 5.40 5.69 3.69
N GLN A 70 5.64 6.24 4.88
CA GLN A 70 4.61 7.00 5.58
C GLN A 70 4.10 8.14 4.69
N THR A 71 2.81 8.44 4.83
CA THR A 71 2.20 9.48 4.02
C THR A 71 2.77 10.83 4.35
N SER A 72 3.31 11.49 3.35
CA SER A 72 3.54 12.93 3.32
C SER A 72 2.40 13.64 2.58
N HIS A 73 2.31 14.95 2.68
CA HIS A 73 1.34 15.71 1.90
C HIS A 73 2.02 16.87 1.16
N TYR A 74 1.53 17.14 -0.03
CA TYR A 74 1.95 18.27 -0.85
C TYR A 74 0.75 18.80 -1.64
N ASN A 75 0.52 20.10 -1.61
CA ASN A 75 -0.61 20.75 -2.28
C ASN A 75 -1.97 20.08 -2.01
N GLY A 76 -2.25 19.73 -0.75
CA GLY A 76 -3.50 19.10 -0.37
C GLY A 76 -3.69 17.68 -0.87
N ARG A 77 -2.61 16.99 -1.24
CA ARG A 77 -2.60 15.61 -1.72
C ARG A 77 -1.62 14.78 -0.92
N ALA A 78 -1.91 13.55 -0.78
CA ALA A 78 -1.12 12.62 0.01
C ALA A 78 -0.21 11.75 -0.87
N TYR A 79 1.05 11.57 -0.49
CA TYR A 79 2.07 10.83 -1.26
C TYR A 79 2.85 9.87 -0.37
N SER A 80 3.38 8.80 -1.00
CA SER A 80 4.31 7.87 -0.37
C SER A 80 5.67 8.02 -1.05
N LEU A 81 6.54 8.82 -0.45
CA LEU A 81 7.85 9.16 -1.00
C LEU A 81 8.96 8.98 0.06
N PRO A 82 10.17 8.55 -0.34
CA PRO A 82 11.29 8.43 0.58
C PRO A 82 11.81 9.81 1.01
N GLY A 83 12.26 9.90 2.26
CA GLY A 83 12.90 11.12 2.77
C GLY A 83 11.98 12.29 3.09
N GLU A 84 10.68 12.16 2.84
CA GLU A 84 9.68 13.17 3.16
C GLU A 84 9.19 13.05 4.61
N ASN A 85 8.95 14.18 5.25
CA ASN A 85 8.37 14.19 6.59
C ASN A 85 6.94 13.66 6.57
N PRO A 86 6.59 12.72 7.46
CA PRO A 86 5.22 12.23 7.56
C PRO A 86 4.26 13.35 7.93
N ALA A 87 3.08 13.33 7.34
CA ALA A 87 1.98 14.22 7.72
C ALA A 87 1.51 13.87 9.14
N ASN A 88 1.58 14.83 10.07
CA ASN A 88 1.36 14.57 11.50
C ASN A 88 0.44 15.55 12.21
N THR A 89 -0.02 16.59 11.55
CA THR A 89 -0.75 17.71 12.18
C THR A 89 -2.17 17.91 11.67
N ALA A 90 -2.75 16.90 11.03
CA ALA A 90 -4.09 17.00 10.46
C ALA A 90 -5.04 15.97 11.09
N GLY A 91 -6.32 16.32 11.18
CA GLY A 91 -7.36 15.39 11.57
C GLY A 91 -7.69 14.36 10.49
N LEU A 92 -8.44 13.31 10.84
CA LEU A 92 -8.81 12.23 9.94
C LEU A 92 -9.48 12.74 8.66
N ASP A 93 -10.42 13.66 8.77
CA ASP A 93 -11.15 14.21 7.61
C ASP A 93 -10.22 14.90 6.62
N THR A 94 -9.18 15.56 7.11
CA THR A 94 -8.14 16.19 6.28
C THR A 94 -7.34 15.14 5.51
N PHE A 95 -6.94 14.05 6.17
CA PHE A 95 -6.25 12.94 5.49
C PHE A 95 -7.14 12.27 4.45
N VAL A 96 -8.42 12.05 4.75
CA VAL A 96 -9.41 11.54 3.79
C VAL A 96 -9.47 12.46 2.56
N SER A 97 -9.53 13.78 2.77
CA SER A 97 -9.57 14.74 1.67
C SER A 97 -8.30 14.70 0.79
N TYR A 98 -7.13 14.55 1.39
CA TYR A 98 -5.85 14.45 0.67
C TYR A 98 -5.78 13.20 -0.22
N ASN A 99 -6.36 12.10 0.23
CA ASN A 99 -6.41 10.87 -0.57
C ASN A 99 -7.42 10.99 -1.71
N ARG A 100 -8.61 11.50 -1.44
CA ARG A 100 -9.66 11.72 -2.46
C ARG A 100 -9.21 12.69 -3.56
N ALA A 101 -8.41 13.69 -3.19
CA ALA A 101 -7.86 14.66 -4.15
C ALA A 101 -6.94 14.04 -5.20
N LYS A 102 -6.44 12.81 -5.00
CA LYS A 102 -5.58 12.08 -5.95
C LYS A 102 -6.33 11.33 -7.04
N GLY A 103 -7.65 11.33 -6.98
CA GLY A 103 -8.47 10.54 -7.88
C GLY A 103 -9.04 9.28 -7.23
N GLY A 104 -10.11 8.75 -7.81
CA GLY A 104 -11.09 7.87 -7.18
C GLY A 104 -10.64 6.49 -6.70
N LYS A 105 -9.36 6.13 -6.83
CA LYS A 105 -8.86 4.82 -6.37
C LYS A 105 -7.96 4.91 -5.14
N PHE A 106 -7.59 6.10 -4.71
CA PHE A 106 -6.80 6.29 -3.50
C PHE A 106 -7.71 6.48 -2.29
N HIS A 107 -7.45 5.75 -1.23
CA HIS A 107 -8.19 5.83 0.03
C HIS A 107 -7.27 5.54 1.22
N GLU A 108 -7.75 5.77 2.43
CA GLU A 108 -7.10 5.35 3.66
C GLU A 108 -7.13 3.82 3.77
N ILE A 109 -6.08 3.28 4.40
CA ILE A 109 -6.03 1.85 4.67
C ILE A 109 -7.20 1.44 5.58
N THR A 110 -7.92 0.41 5.17
CA THR A 110 -8.99 -0.17 5.98
C THR A 110 -8.43 -1.15 7.02
N CYS A 111 -9.21 -1.47 8.05
CA CYS A 111 -8.83 -2.48 9.04
C CYS A 111 -8.55 -3.85 8.39
N ALA A 112 -9.33 -4.22 7.37
CA ALA A 112 -9.13 -5.48 6.64
C ALA A 112 -7.82 -5.49 5.85
N GLU A 113 -7.49 -4.41 5.16
CA GLU A 113 -6.22 -4.27 4.44
C GLU A 113 -5.02 -4.25 5.38
N TRP A 114 -5.13 -3.56 6.52
CA TRP A 114 -4.10 -3.59 7.55
C TRP A 114 -3.85 -5.00 8.08
N ALA A 115 -4.92 -5.74 8.39
CA ALA A 115 -4.82 -7.13 8.83
C ALA A 115 -4.17 -8.02 7.75
N ALA A 116 -4.52 -7.83 6.48
CA ALA A 116 -3.91 -8.56 5.38
C ALA A 116 -2.40 -8.30 5.26
N ILE A 117 -1.97 -7.04 5.42
CA ILE A 117 -0.55 -6.68 5.41
C ILE A 117 0.19 -7.36 6.57
N ALA A 118 -0.37 -7.31 7.78
CA ALA A 118 0.21 -7.93 8.96
C ALA A 118 0.38 -9.45 8.78
N LEU A 119 -0.63 -10.14 8.26
CA LEU A 119 -0.58 -11.58 7.98
C LEU A 119 0.42 -11.90 6.86
N TRP A 120 0.47 -11.09 5.81
CA TRP A 120 1.42 -11.26 4.71
C TRP A 120 2.87 -11.12 5.20
N CYS A 121 3.16 -10.12 6.03
CA CYS A 121 4.47 -9.94 6.65
C CYS A 121 4.83 -11.11 7.57
N HIS A 122 3.87 -11.62 8.34
CA HIS A 122 4.07 -12.77 9.21
C HIS A 122 4.45 -14.02 8.41
N LYS A 123 3.74 -14.33 7.35
CA LYS A 123 4.06 -15.44 6.44
C LYS A 123 5.44 -15.31 5.82
N ALA A 124 5.85 -14.10 5.44
CA ALA A 124 7.17 -13.85 4.87
C ALA A 124 8.33 -14.00 5.88
N GLY A 125 8.06 -14.38 7.13
CA GLY A 125 9.06 -14.49 8.20
C GLY A 125 9.61 -13.13 8.63
N LYS A 126 8.98 -12.06 8.23
CA LYS A 126 9.29 -10.70 8.61
C LYS A 126 8.35 -10.33 9.74
N GLY A 127 8.89 -10.06 10.91
CA GLY A 127 8.07 -9.63 12.05
C GLY A 127 7.15 -8.48 11.62
N CYS A 128 5.91 -8.48 12.09
CA CYS A 128 4.96 -7.37 11.88
C CYS A 128 5.46 -6.05 12.49
N PHE A 129 6.58 -6.09 13.13
CA PHE A 129 7.23 -4.96 13.77
C PHE A 129 8.33 -4.46 12.85
N CYS A 130 8.05 -3.63 12.19
CA CYS A 130 8.52 -2.67 11.30
C CYS A 130 9.70 -1.84 11.75
N TYR A 131 10.70 -2.48 12.23
CA TYR A 131 12.00 -1.87 12.52
C TYR A 131 13.04 -2.10 11.42
N ASP A 132 12.69 -2.89 10.41
CA ASP A 132 13.61 -3.07 9.30
C ASP A 132 13.32 -2.01 8.23
N ALA A 133 14.30 -1.16 7.97
CA ALA A 133 14.24 -0.06 7.02
C ALA A 133 13.94 -0.50 5.56
N ASN A 134 13.92 -1.79 5.29
CA ASN A 134 13.70 -2.37 3.97
C ASN A 134 12.30 -2.91 3.72
N MET A 135 11.41 -2.94 4.70
CA MET A 135 10.05 -3.45 4.52
C MET A 135 8.98 -2.56 5.10
N VAL A 136 8.02 -2.34 4.30
CA VAL A 136 6.58 -2.03 4.37
C VAL A 136 6.00 -1.64 5.73
N CYS A 137 6.76 -1.42 6.72
CA CYS A 137 6.27 -1.40 8.06
C CYS A 137 6.23 -0.06 8.78
N ARG A 138 6.27 1.00 8.06
CA ARG A 138 5.74 2.28 8.49
C ARG A 138 4.60 2.70 7.58
N ILE A 139 3.68 1.76 7.39
CA ILE A 139 2.54 1.95 6.50
C ILE A 139 1.42 2.57 7.29
N PHE A 140 1.33 3.85 7.26
CA PHE A 140 0.10 4.54 7.55
C PHE A 140 -0.32 5.25 6.28
N SER A 141 -1.42 4.79 5.78
CA SER A 141 -2.24 5.30 4.69
C SER A 141 -1.90 4.82 3.28
N LYS A 142 -2.86 4.23 2.67
CA LYS A 142 -3.23 4.09 1.27
C LYS A 142 -3.08 2.71 0.69
N ALA A 143 -4.22 2.06 0.60
CA ALA A 143 -4.44 1.05 -0.40
C ALA A 143 -4.88 1.72 -1.72
N PHE A 144 -4.44 1.18 -2.82
CA PHE A 144 -4.89 1.49 -4.17
C PHE A 144 -5.50 0.24 -4.78
N LEU A 145 -6.72 0.35 -5.27
CA LEU A 145 -7.43 -0.70 -6.00
C LEU A 145 -7.24 -0.58 -7.50
#